data_182bcef95e6da1a04e6e8d884146862b
#
_entry.id   182bcef95e6da1a04e6e8d884146862b
#
_cell.length_a   1.000
_cell.length_b   1.000
_cell.length_c   1.000
_cell.angle_alpha   90.00
_cell.angle_beta   90.00
_cell.angle_gamma   90.00
#
_symmetry.space_group_name_H-M   'P 1'
#
loop_
_entity.id
_entity.type
_entity.pdbx_description
1 polymer ?
#
loop_
_entity_poly.entity_id
_entity_poly.type
_entity_poly.pdbx_seq_one_letter_code
_entity_poly.pdbx_strand_id
1 'polypeptide(L)'
;GKRTGMKRILVVAAHPDDEILGVGATVAKHAAQGDEVYALILGEGQTSRGEHREDISADVVKELHQNTLESAEKAGYKEVYFADFPDNRFDQVDLLDVVKAVEHKIKEIQPEIIYTHYSGDLNIDHQYTARAVLTATRPIGDYPVKEIYAFETLSSTEWNFDYSAQPA
;
A
#
# COMPACT_ATOMS: atom_id res chain seq x y z
N GLY A 1 24.17 15.52 -5.63
CA GLY A 1 24.07 16.86 -5.09
C GLY A 1 23.35 16.92 -3.77
N LYS A 2 23.54 18.01 -3.10
CA LYS A 2 22.94 18.19 -1.79
C LYS A 2 21.45 18.49 -1.96
N ARG A 3 20.61 17.75 -1.25
CA ARG A 3 19.18 18.00 -1.30
C ARG A 3 18.85 19.27 -0.57
N THR A 4 17.94 20.04 -1.14
CA THR A 4 17.56 21.33 -0.58
C THR A 4 16.25 21.29 0.16
N GLY A 5 15.78 20.15 0.64
CA GLY A 5 14.59 20.11 1.44
C GLY A 5 14.05 18.71 1.63
N MET A 6 13.25 18.57 2.68
CA MET A 6 12.56 17.35 2.99
C MET A 6 11.40 17.13 2.03
N LYS A 7 11.21 15.88 1.63
CA LYS A 7 10.03 15.49 0.84
C LYS A 7 9.11 14.64 1.68
N ARG A 8 7.83 14.72 1.37
CA ARG A 8 6.83 13.81 1.93
C ARG A 8 6.49 12.77 0.88
N ILE A 9 6.48 11.53 1.30
CA ILE A 9 6.29 10.39 0.42
C ILE A 9 5.19 9.51 1.00
N LEU A 10 4.29 9.05 0.14
CA LEU A 10 3.22 8.14 0.54
C LEU A 10 3.39 6.82 -0.20
N VAL A 11 3.40 5.72 0.54
CA VAL A 11 3.34 4.37 -0.03
C VAL A 11 1.91 3.89 0.15
N VAL A 12 1.26 3.52 -0.94
CA VAL A 12 -0.09 2.96 -0.90
C VAL A 12 0.00 1.48 -1.24
N ALA A 13 -0.27 0.64 -0.26
CA ALA A 13 -0.15 -0.81 -0.38
C ALA A 13 -1.50 -1.49 -0.14
N ALA A 14 -1.71 -2.62 -0.80
CA ALA A 14 -2.96 -3.35 -0.67
C ALA A 14 -3.08 -4.08 0.66
N HIS A 15 -2.01 -4.73 1.09
CA HIS A 15 -2.04 -5.57 2.29
C HIS A 15 -0.87 -5.27 3.20
N PRO A 16 -0.99 -5.59 4.51
CA PRO A 16 0.15 -5.51 5.42
C PRO A 16 1.32 -6.35 4.88
N ASP A 17 2.53 -5.87 5.04
CA ASP A 17 3.80 -6.38 4.56
C ASP A 17 4.17 -5.96 3.13
N ASP A 18 3.22 -5.63 2.28
CA ASP A 18 3.53 -5.14 0.94
C ASP A 18 4.40 -3.87 1.00
N GLU A 19 4.18 -3.02 1.99
CA GLU A 19 4.94 -1.80 2.18
C GLU A 19 6.41 -2.07 2.52
N ILE A 20 6.70 -3.27 3.00
CA ILE A 20 8.07 -3.69 3.31
C ILE A 20 8.64 -4.47 2.12
N LEU A 21 7.89 -5.46 1.63
CA LEU A 21 8.36 -6.35 0.57
C LEU A 21 8.57 -5.61 -0.75
N GLY A 22 7.71 -4.62 -1.03
CA GLY A 22 7.78 -3.90 -2.28
C GLY A 22 8.82 -2.78 -2.31
N VAL A 23 8.87 -1.98 -1.27
CA VAL A 23 9.68 -0.74 -1.27
C VAL A 23 10.48 -0.50 0.00
N GLY A 24 10.67 -1.50 0.85
CA GLY A 24 11.35 -1.30 2.13
C GLY A 24 12.72 -0.66 2.01
N ALA A 25 13.54 -1.10 1.06
CA ALA A 25 14.87 -0.55 0.85
C ALA A 25 14.80 0.91 0.37
N THR A 26 13.86 1.20 -0.52
CA THR A 26 13.65 2.56 -1.02
C THR A 26 13.19 3.49 0.10
N VAL A 27 12.29 3.01 0.96
CA VAL A 27 11.80 3.78 2.11
C VAL A 27 12.95 4.08 3.08
N ALA A 28 13.78 3.07 3.38
CA ALA A 28 14.92 3.27 4.25
C ALA A 28 15.87 4.35 3.69
N LYS A 29 16.07 4.35 2.38
CA LYS A 29 16.91 5.35 1.74
C LYS A 29 16.30 6.75 1.87
N HIS A 30 15.00 6.89 1.63
CA HIS A 30 14.33 8.17 1.79
C HIS A 30 14.41 8.68 3.24
N ALA A 31 14.17 7.79 4.19
CA ALA A 31 14.24 8.16 5.60
C ALA A 31 15.64 8.61 6.00
N ALA A 32 16.67 7.90 5.49
CA ALA A 32 18.05 8.27 5.76
C ALA A 32 18.43 9.64 5.16
N GLN A 33 17.71 10.07 4.14
CA GLN A 33 17.92 11.38 3.52
C GLN A 33 17.13 12.48 4.19
N GLY A 34 16.36 12.16 5.23
CA GLY A 34 15.54 13.13 5.94
C GLY A 34 14.13 13.30 5.40
N ASP A 35 13.70 12.45 4.49
CA ASP A 35 12.33 12.49 3.99
C ASP A 35 11.37 11.86 4.98
N GLU A 36 10.13 12.32 4.97
CA GLU A 36 9.07 11.72 5.77
C GLU A 36 8.29 10.75 4.89
N VAL A 37 8.28 9.48 5.27
CA VAL A 37 7.58 8.44 4.51
C VAL A 37 6.40 7.92 5.33
N TYR A 38 5.25 7.90 4.69
CA TYR A 38 3.99 7.44 5.28
C TYR A 38 3.49 6.24 4.49
N ALA A 39 2.73 5.37 5.13
CA ALA A 39 2.07 4.27 4.44
C ALA A 39 0.57 4.34 4.66
N LEU A 40 -0.18 4.05 3.60
CA LEU A 40 -1.60 3.76 3.66
C LEU A 40 -1.77 2.32 3.22
N ILE A 41 -2.20 1.47 4.12
CA ILE A 41 -2.47 0.06 3.83
C ILE A 41 -3.98 -0.07 3.70
N LEU A 42 -4.44 -0.48 2.53
CA LEU A 42 -5.87 -0.51 2.24
C LEU A 42 -6.58 -1.70 2.87
N GLY A 43 -5.97 -2.86 2.89
CA GLY A 43 -6.57 -4.07 3.42
C GLY A 43 -6.27 -4.32 4.88
N GLU A 44 -7.09 -5.14 5.51
CA GLU A 44 -6.90 -5.44 6.92
C GLU A 44 -5.99 -6.64 7.20
N GLY A 45 -5.70 -7.45 6.19
CA GLY A 45 -4.64 -8.45 6.28
C GLY A 45 -5.05 -9.86 6.68
N GLN A 46 -6.31 -10.10 7.02
CA GLN A 46 -6.69 -11.40 7.56
C GLN A 46 -7.94 -12.05 6.99
N THR A 47 -8.77 -11.30 6.31
CA THR A 47 -10.06 -11.84 5.87
C THR A 47 -9.95 -12.97 4.86
N SER A 48 -8.83 -13.06 4.16
CA SER A 48 -8.64 -14.09 3.16
C SER A 48 -8.57 -15.50 3.74
N ARG A 49 -8.26 -15.62 5.03
CA ARG A 49 -8.12 -16.92 5.67
C ARG A 49 -9.34 -17.30 6.48
N GLY A 50 -10.20 -16.36 6.80
CA GLY A 50 -11.42 -16.63 7.50
C GLY A 50 -12.50 -16.99 6.51
N GLU A 51 -13.41 -17.87 6.91
CA GLU A 51 -14.55 -18.18 6.08
C GLU A 51 -15.45 -16.97 5.96
N HIS A 52 -15.55 -16.22 7.04
CA HIS A 52 -16.35 -15.01 7.08
C HIS A 52 -15.58 -13.94 7.83
N ARG A 53 -15.73 -12.71 7.38
CA ARG A 53 -15.04 -11.59 7.99
C ARG A 53 -15.38 -11.42 9.47
N GLU A 54 -16.62 -11.63 9.82
CA GLU A 54 -17.08 -11.49 11.19
C GLU A 54 -16.50 -12.54 12.14
N ASP A 55 -15.91 -13.60 11.59
CA ASP A 55 -15.30 -14.64 12.41
C ASP A 55 -13.91 -14.25 12.88
N ILE A 56 -13.37 -13.14 12.37
CA ILE A 56 -12.05 -12.67 12.76
C ILE A 56 -12.18 -11.79 13.98
N SER A 57 -11.51 -12.16 15.05
CA SER A 57 -11.63 -11.41 16.29
C SER A 57 -10.94 -10.03 16.15
N ALA A 58 -11.49 -9.06 16.86
CA ALA A 58 -10.92 -7.72 16.91
C ALA A 58 -9.48 -7.75 17.47
N ASP A 59 -9.21 -8.70 18.36
CA ASP A 59 -7.87 -8.81 18.95
C ASP A 59 -6.84 -9.26 17.94
N VAL A 60 -7.20 -10.16 17.03
CA VAL A 60 -6.30 -10.63 15.98
C VAL A 60 -5.97 -9.48 15.03
N VAL A 61 -6.96 -8.71 14.60
CA VAL A 61 -6.76 -7.57 13.73
C VAL A 61 -5.87 -6.53 14.41
N LYS A 62 -6.11 -6.28 15.68
CA LYS A 62 -5.31 -5.33 16.46
C LYS A 62 -3.85 -5.76 16.55
N GLU A 63 -3.61 -7.05 16.78
CA GLU A 63 -2.26 -7.59 16.85
C GLU A 63 -1.54 -7.46 15.52
N LEU A 64 -2.24 -7.72 14.42
CA LEU A 64 -1.67 -7.55 13.10
C LEU A 64 -1.30 -6.11 12.82
N HIS A 65 -2.18 -5.17 13.19
CA HIS A 65 -1.88 -3.76 13.03
C HIS A 65 -0.65 -3.38 13.85
N GLN A 66 -0.55 -3.89 15.07
CA GLN A 66 0.59 -3.60 15.94
C GLN A 66 1.89 -4.12 15.34
N ASN A 67 1.88 -5.35 14.84
CA ASN A 67 3.06 -5.93 14.20
C ASN A 67 3.47 -5.15 12.96
N THR A 68 2.49 -4.70 12.17
CA THR A 68 2.75 -3.89 10.99
C THR A 68 3.38 -2.55 11.36
N LEU A 69 2.86 -1.90 12.41
CA LEU A 69 3.41 -0.64 12.88
C LEU A 69 4.85 -0.77 13.34
N GLU A 70 5.16 -1.84 14.06
CA GLU A 70 6.52 -2.08 14.53
C GLU A 70 7.50 -2.33 13.38
N SER A 71 7.10 -3.14 12.41
CA SER A 71 7.94 -3.41 11.25
C SER A 71 8.14 -2.17 10.40
N ALA A 72 7.09 -1.39 10.22
CA ALA A 72 7.15 -0.16 9.43
C ALA A 72 8.08 0.86 10.08
N GLU A 73 8.01 1.02 11.40
CA GLU A 73 8.88 1.94 12.11
C GLU A 73 10.34 1.56 11.90
N LYS A 74 10.66 0.27 12.00
CA LYS A 74 12.03 -0.22 11.75
C LYS A 74 12.48 0.02 10.32
N ALA A 75 11.56 0.00 9.38
CA ALA A 75 11.88 0.23 7.97
C ALA A 75 12.08 1.71 7.64
N GLY A 76 11.65 2.61 8.52
CA GLY A 76 11.83 4.04 8.30
C GLY A 76 10.54 4.81 8.04
N TYR A 77 9.38 4.18 8.14
CA TYR A 77 8.10 4.89 8.00
C TYR A 77 7.84 5.75 9.23
N LYS A 78 7.37 6.94 8.99
CA LYS A 78 6.99 7.85 10.08
C LYS A 78 5.65 7.46 10.68
N GLU A 79 4.67 7.15 9.84
CA GLU A 79 3.36 6.70 10.27
C GLU A 79 2.74 5.75 9.28
N VAL A 80 1.85 4.89 9.75
CA VAL A 80 1.10 3.95 8.94
C VAL A 80 -0.37 4.09 9.26
N TYR A 81 -1.18 4.14 8.19
CA TYR A 81 -2.63 4.26 8.29
C TYR A 81 -3.27 3.03 7.65
N PHE A 82 -4.42 2.62 8.17
CA PHE A 82 -5.17 1.47 7.67
C PHE A 82 -6.55 1.91 7.22
N ALA A 83 -6.99 1.42 6.07
CA ALA A 83 -8.35 1.66 5.59
C ALA A 83 -9.29 0.48 5.86
N ASP A 84 -8.72 -0.68 6.19
CA ASP A 84 -9.45 -1.88 6.61
C ASP A 84 -10.47 -2.43 5.60
N PHE A 85 -10.17 -2.34 4.32
CA PHE A 85 -10.97 -3.01 3.31
C PHE A 85 -10.70 -4.53 3.36
N PRO A 86 -11.66 -5.36 2.95
CA PRO A 86 -11.50 -6.81 3.06
C PRO A 86 -10.47 -7.35 2.08
N ASP A 87 -9.47 -8.07 2.62
CA ASP A 87 -8.40 -8.67 1.82
C ASP A 87 -8.92 -9.63 0.77
N ASN A 88 -8.27 -9.60 -0.41
CA ASN A 88 -8.60 -10.44 -1.55
C ASN A 88 -10.03 -10.24 -2.05
N ARG A 89 -10.67 -9.17 -1.65
CA ARG A 89 -12.04 -8.83 -2.03
C ARG A 89 -12.20 -7.38 -2.43
N PHE A 90 -11.13 -6.72 -2.85
CA PHE A 90 -11.23 -5.33 -3.25
C PHE A 90 -12.15 -5.15 -4.45
N ASP A 91 -12.27 -6.16 -5.30
CA ASP A 91 -13.17 -6.12 -6.43
C ASP A 91 -14.65 -6.12 -6.03
N GLN A 92 -14.95 -6.44 -4.76
CA GLN A 92 -16.30 -6.37 -4.21
C GLN A 92 -16.58 -5.05 -3.49
N VAL A 93 -15.58 -4.19 -3.39
CA VAL A 93 -15.73 -2.86 -2.81
C VAL A 93 -15.82 -1.86 -3.95
N ASP A 94 -16.69 -0.88 -3.82
CA ASP A 94 -16.79 0.14 -4.86
C ASP A 94 -15.45 0.82 -5.03
N LEU A 95 -14.96 0.85 -6.26
CA LEU A 95 -13.67 1.50 -6.55
C LEU A 95 -13.67 2.95 -6.04
N LEU A 96 -14.80 3.62 -6.13
CA LEU A 96 -14.90 4.99 -5.65
C LEU A 96 -14.57 5.12 -4.16
N ASP A 97 -14.97 4.14 -3.34
CA ASP A 97 -14.67 4.17 -1.92
C ASP A 97 -13.17 4.04 -1.67
N VAL A 98 -12.49 3.19 -2.44
CA VAL A 98 -11.05 3.04 -2.34
C VAL A 98 -10.35 4.33 -2.80
N VAL A 99 -10.81 4.91 -3.91
CA VAL A 99 -10.29 6.18 -4.42
C VAL A 99 -10.42 7.27 -3.35
N LYS A 100 -11.57 7.36 -2.70
CA LYS A 100 -11.80 8.38 -1.67
C LYS A 100 -10.87 8.21 -0.48
N ALA A 101 -10.59 6.97 -0.08
CA ALA A 101 -9.65 6.71 1.01
C ALA A 101 -8.25 7.23 0.64
N VAL A 102 -7.82 6.98 -0.59
CA VAL A 102 -6.53 7.47 -1.08
C VAL A 102 -6.52 8.99 -1.16
N GLU A 103 -7.57 9.58 -1.73
CA GLU A 103 -7.68 11.04 -1.84
C GLU A 103 -7.61 11.72 -0.48
N HIS A 104 -8.29 11.14 0.50
CA HIS A 104 -8.29 11.69 1.85
C HIS A 104 -6.88 11.74 2.43
N LYS A 105 -6.10 10.68 2.25
CA LYS A 105 -4.73 10.65 2.75
C LYS A 105 -3.80 11.58 1.96
N ILE A 106 -4.02 11.70 0.66
CA ILE A 106 -3.24 12.66 -0.14
C ILE A 106 -3.48 14.09 0.37
N LYS A 107 -4.71 14.44 0.66
CA LYS A 107 -5.03 15.76 1.20
C LYS A 107 -4.41 16.01 2.55
N GLU A 108 -4.43 14.99 3.41
CA GLU A 108 -3.90 15.09 4.76
C GLU A 108 -2.38 15.19 4.78
N ILE A 109 -1.71 14.35 4.00
CA ILE A 109 -0.24 14.24 4.02
C ILE A 109 0.42 15.21 3.07
N GLN A 110 -0.21 15.51 1.93
CA GLN A 110 0.35 16.35 0.87
C GLN A 110 1.69 15.78 0.36
N PRO A 111 1.70 14.52 -0.10
CA PRO A 111 2.94 13.92 -0.59
C PRO A 111 3.28 14.43 -1.97
N GLU A 112 4.57 14.53 -2.29
CA GLU A 112 4.99 14.85 -3.64
C GLU A 112 5.38 13.60 -4.44
N ILE A 113 5.62 12.48 -3.76
CA ILE A 113 5.93 11.20 -4.39
C ILE A 113 5.02 10.12 -3.83
N ILE A 114 4.48 9.28 -4.69
CA ILE A 114 3.70 8.12 -4.28
C ILE A 114 4.32 6.86 -4.87
N TYR A 115 4.44 5.83 -4.06
CA TYR A 115 4.79 4.48 -4.51
C TYR A 115 3.57 3.60 -4.34
N THR A 116 3.24 2.81 -5.34
CA THR A 116 2.12 1.89 -5.28
C THR A 116 2.40 0.66 -6.12
N HIS A 117 1.48 -0.28 -6.14
CA HIS A 117 1.66 -1.52 -6.88
C HIS A 117 1.74 -1.29 -8.38
N TYR A 118 2.50 -2.16 -9.05
CA TYR A 118 2.51 -2.20 -10.50
C TYR A 118 1.12 -2.63 -11.00
N SER A 119 0.58 -1.89 -11.96
CA SER A 119 -0.78 -2.13 -12.46
C SER A 119 -0.93 -3.46 -13.20
N GLY A 120 0.17 -4.02 -13.66
CA GLY A 120 0.17 -5.33 -14.32
C GLY A 120 0.32 -6.51 -13.38
N ASP A 121 0.32 -6.29 -12.07
CA ASP A 121 0.39 -7.36 -11.08
C ASP A 121 -0.83 -8.28 -11.22
N LEU A 122 -0.62 -9.57 -11.00
CA LEU A 122 -1.69 -10.56 -11.13
C LEU A 122 -2.69 -10.53 -9.98
N ASN A 123 -2.32 -9.98 -8.85
CA ASN A 123 -3.20 -9.90 -7.69
C ASN A 123 -4.25 -8.81 -7.90
N ILE A 124 -5.52 -9.18 -7.78
CA ILE A 124 -6.63 -8.25 -8.01
C ILE A 124 -6.59 -7.05 -7.07
N ASP A 125 -6.30 -7.27 -5.80
CA ASP A 125 -6.21 -6.18 -4.83
C ASP A 125 -5.10 -5.20 -5.19
N HIS A 126 -3.97 -5.71 -5.70
CA HIS A 126 -2.88 -4.87 -6.17
C HIS A 126 -3.30 -4.04 -7.37
N GLN A 127 -4.05 -4.64 -8.29
CA GLN A 127 -4.58 -3.93 -9.45
C GLN A 127 -5.56 -2.83 -9.03
N TYR A 128 -6.44 -3.13 -8.09
CA TYR A 128 -7.39 -2.15 -7.57
C TYR A 128 -6.67 -0.99 -6.88
N THR A 129 -5.64 -1.31 -6.11
CA THR A 129 -4.84 -0.29 -5.43
C THR A 129 -4.18 0.63 -6.44
N ALA A 130 -3.56 0.07 -7.47
CA ALA A 130 -2.93 0.86 -8.52
C ALA A 130 -3.94 1.77 -9.21
N ARG A 131 -5.12 1.23 -9.56
CA ARG A 131 -6.18 2.01 -10.20
C ARG A 131 -6.69 3.13 -9.29
N ALA A 132 -6.85 2.84 -8.01
CA ALA A 132 -7.31 3.84 -7.06
C ALA A 132 -6.32 5.00 -6.95
N VAL A 133 -5.03 4.69 -6.89
CA VAL A 133 -3.99 5.71 -6.82
C VAL A 133 -3.97 6.55 -8.08
N LEU A 134 -4.00 5.93 -9.25
CA LEU A 134 -3.99 6.67 -10.52
C LEU A 134 -5.23 7.55 -10.66
N THR A 135 -6.37 7.07 -10.22
CA THR A 135 -7.60 7.85 -10.26
C THR A 135 -7.57 9.01 -9.27
N ALA A 136 -7.06 8.75 -8.07
CA ALA A 136 -6.98 9.76 -7.01
C ALA A 136 -6.00 10.88 -7.36
N THR A 137 -5.01 10.59 -8.19
CA THR A 137 -3.97 11.56 -8.57
C THR A 137 -4.19 12.16 -9.95
N ARG A 138 -5.36 11.92 -10.57
CA ARG A 138 -5.66 12.54 -11.86
C ARG A 138 -5.57 14.06 -11.73
N PRO A 139 -5.16 14.76 -12.79
CA PRO A 139 -4.88 16.20 -12.70
C PRO A 139 -6.16 17.04 -12.61
N ILE A 140 -6.83 16.98 -11.49
CA ILE A 140 -7.99 17.82 -11.19
C ILE A 140 -7.70 18.57 -9.91
N GLY A 141 -7.50 19.87 -9.99
CA GLY A 141 -7.18 20.70 -8.84
C GLY A 141 -5.69 20.74 -8.52
N ASP A 142 -5.37 21.31 -7.38
CA ASP A 142 -3.99 21.49 -6.95
C ASP A 142 -3.52 20.27 -6.17
N TYR A 143 -2.91 19.32 -6.85
CA TYR A 143 -2.31 18.17 -6.19
C TYR A 143 -0.82 18.39 -6.02
N PRO A 144 -0.27 18.07 -4.84
CA PRO A 144 1.16 18.19 -4.62
C PRO A 144 1.94 17.03 -5.25
N VAL A 145 1.27 15.99 -5.71
CA VAL A 145 1.92 14.78 -6.23
C VAL A 145 2.58 15.09 -7.57
N LYS A 146 3.88 14.89 -7.63
CA LYS A 146 4.68 15.14 -8.83
C LYS A 146 5.13 13.87 -9.51
N GLU A 147 5.30 12.79 -8.75
CA GLU A 147 5.83 11.53 -9.26
C GLU A 147 5.10 10.36 -8.65
N ILE A 148 4.84 9.35 -9.47
CA ILE A 148 4.25 8.09 -9.02
C ILE A 148 5.14 6.98 -9.56
N TYR A 149 5.58 6.11 -8.66
CA TYR A 149 6.41 4.97 -9.01
C TYR A 149 5.69 3.69 -8.64
N ALA A 150 5.92 2.65 -9.43
CA ALA A 150 5.32 1.35 -9.21
C ALA A 150 6.33 0.38 -8.60
N PHE A 151 5.86 -0.49 -7.75
CA PHE A 151 6.67 -1.57 -7.23
C PHE A 151 5.97 -2.91 -7.43
N GLU A 152 6.76 -3.98 -7.43
CA GLU A 152 6.25 -5.33 -7.51
C GLU A 152 6.59 -6.06 -6.21
N THR A 153 5.67 -6.91 -5.76
CA THR A 153 5.91 -7.75 -4.59
C THR A 153 5.91 -9.20 -5.02
N LEU A 154 6.83 -9.97 -4.46
CA LEU A 154 6.82 -11.41 -4.66
C LEU A 154 5.70 -11.95 -3.78
N SER A 155 4.65 -12.43 -4.41
CA SER A 155 3.47 -12.89 -3.71
C SER A 155 3.26 -14.37 -3.90
N SER A 156 2.40 -14.95 -3.07
CA SER A 156 2.01 -16.33 -3.24
C SER A 156 1.31 -16.56 -4.57
N THR A 157 0.64 -15.56 -5.08
CA THR A 157 -0.01 -15.65 -6.37
C THR A 157 1.03 -15.84 -7.48
N GLU A 158 2.06 -15.05 -7.45
CA GLU A 158 3.13 -15.15 -8.40
C GLU A 158 3.83 -16.49 -8.26
N TRP A 159 4.11 -16.90 -7.05
CA TRP A 159 4.71 -18.18 -6.81
C TRP A 159 3.85 -19.32 -7.34
N ASN A 160 2.56 -19.28 -7.10
CA ASN A 160 1.66 -20.29 -7.59
C ASN A 160 1.61 -20.35 -9.09
N PHE A 161 1.68 -19.21 -9.72
CA PHE A 161 1.67 -19.14 -11.16
C PHE A 161 2.91 -19.81 -11.72
N ASP A 162 4.06 -19.48 -11.21
CA ASP A 162 5.28 -20.09 -11.69
C ASP A 162 5.24 -21.58 -11.51
N TYR A 163 4.73 -22.02 -10.38
CA TYR A 163 4.63 -23.40 -10.12
C TYR A 163 3.70 -24.09 -11.09
N SER A 164 2.59 -23.47 -11.36
CA SER A 164 1.63 -24.09 -12.28
C SER A 164 2.11 -24.08 -13.71
N ALA A 165 3.01 -23.24 -14.04
CA ALA A 165 3.49 -23.16 -15.41
C ALA A 165 4.41 -24.27 -15.76
N GLN A 166 4.93 -24.95 -14.77
CA GLN A 166 5.85 -25.88 -15.08
C GLN A 166 5.47 -26.94 -15.91
N PRO A 167 4.39 -27.49 -15.84
CA PRO A 167 4.17 -28.70 -16.57
C PRO A 167 4.28 -28.56 -18.01
N ALA A 168 4.71 -27.67 -18.49
CA ALA A 168 4.82 -27.64 -19.94
C ALA A 168 5.44 -28.92 -20.49
#